data_5134b7ec99f32a84f80fb167f9b517fb
#
_entry.id   5134b7ec99f32a84f80fb167f9b517fb
#
_cell.length_a   1.000
_cell.length_b   1.000
_cell.length_c   1.000
_cell.angle_alpha   90.00
_cell.angle_beta   90.00
_cell.angle_gamma   90.00
#
_symmetry.space_group_name_H-M   'P 1'
#
loop_
_entity.id
_entity.type
_entity.pdbx_description
1 polymer ?
#
loop_
_entity_poly.entity_id
_entity_poly.type
_entity_poly.pdbx_seq_one_letter_code
_entity_poly.pdbx_strand_id
1 'polypeptide(L)'
;MIYDFDEIIDRRPTDCAKWNLYDPDVIALWVADMDFRSPQTVIEALRCRVDHGIFGYGMEPPELRPLLQERLQHLYGWRIDAEALVFVPGVVVGFNLAAHAVVEPGDDLLAQTPVYYPILHVPDNTGCNLSTMKLT
;
A
#
# COMPACT_ATOMS: atom_id res chain seq x y z
N MET A 1 -19.26 12.99 11.13
CA MET A 1 -18.08 12.93 12.03
C MET A 1 -17.11 13.96 11.50
N ILE A 2 -16.65 14.89 12.35
CA ILE A 2 -15.68 15.93 11.96
C ILE A 2 -14.32 15.37 12.37
N TYR A 3 -13.40 15.27 11.41
CA TYR A 3 -12.01 14.89 11.66
C TYR A 3 -11.19 16.14 11.94
N ASP A 4 -10.34 16.10 12.96
CA ASP A 4 -9.39 17.16 13.26
C ASP A 4 -8.06 16.82 12.56
N PHE A 5 -7.77 17.52 11.46
CA PHE A 5 -6.52 17.36 10.72
C PHE A 5 -5.42 18.35 11.18
N ASP A 6 -5.75 19.25 12.12
CA ASP A 6 -4.81 20.20 12.70
C ASP A 6 -4.21 19.67 14.03
N GLU A 7 -4.72 18.54 14.54
CA GLU A 7 -4.16 17.88 15.72
C GLU A 7 -2.72 17.45 15.46
N ILE A 8 -1.79 18.00 16.22
CA ILE A 8 -0.37 17.60 16.16
C ILE A 8 -0.16 16.35 17.01
N ILE A 9 0.17 15.24 16.34
CA ILE A 9 0.44 13.96 17.00
C ILE A 9 1.94 13.70 16.95
N ASP A 10 2.61 13.77 18.11
CA ASP A 10 4.04 13.41 18.17
C ASP A 10 4.20 11.88 18.08
N ARG A 11 4.83 11.45 17.00
CA ARG A 11 5.09 10.03 16.71
C ARG A 11 6.53 9.60 17.02
N ARG A 12 7.41 10.54 17.42
CA ARG A 12 8.81 10.24 17.75
C ARG A 12 8.98 9.28 18.93
N PRO A 13 8.14 9.33 20.00
CA PRO A 13 8.20 8.35 21.10
C PRO A 13 7.74 6.93 20.73
N THR A 14 7.33 6.72 19.49
CA THR A 14 6.90 5.41 18.99
C THR A 14 7.98 4.79 18.11
N ASP A 15 7.75 3.57 17.61
CA ASP A 15 8.59 2.88 16.62
C ASP A 15 8.41 3.38 15.18
N CYS A 16 7.97 4.62 15.01
CA CYS A 16 7.66 5.22 13.71
C CYS A 16 8.94 5.49 12.89
N ALA A 17 9.17 4.68 11.86
CA ALA A 17 10.33 4.84 10.98
C ALA A 17 10.38 6.21 10.31
N LYS A 18 9.23 6.79 9.94
CA LYS A 18 9.17 8.11 9.29
C LYS A 18 9.89 9.18 10.07
N TRP A 19 9.71 9.22 11.39
CA TRP A 19 10.21 10.27 12.27
C TRP A 19 11.51 9.90 13.00
N ASN A 20 11.92 8.61 12.98
CA ASN A 20 13.05 8.11 13.75
C ASN A 20 14.24 7.66 12.88
N LEU A 21 14.12 7.71 11.54
CA LEU A 21 15.21 7.31 10.64
C LEU A 21 16.29 8.37 10.51
N TYR A 22 15.93 9.66 10.61
CA TYR A 22 16.82 10.79 10.46
C TYR A 22 16.88 11.61 11.74
N ASP A 23 17.83 12.57 11.81
CA ASP A 23 18.01 13.43 12.96
C ASP A 23 16.72 14.25 13.27
N PRO A 24 16.47 14.59 14.53
CA PRO A 24 15.22 15.24 14.97
C PRO A 24 14.90 16.59 14.32
N ASP A 25 15.91 17.30 13.80
CA ASP A 25 15.77 18.58 13.09
C ASP A 25 15.43 18.42 11.62
N VAL A 26 15.43 17.20 11.09
CA VAL A 26 15.05 16.90 9.71
C VAL A 26 13.54 16.72 9.58
N ILE A 27 12.92 17.49 8.66
CA ILE A 27 11.51 17.33 8.33
C ILE A 27 11.32 16.06 7.50
N ALA A 28 10.52 15.13 8.01
CA ALA A 28 10.29 13.83 7.39
C ALA A 28 9.27 13.91 6.25
N LEU A 29 9.74 14.01 5.01
CA LEU A 29 8.92 14.02 3.77
C LEU A 29 9.25 12.87 2.81
N TRP A 30 10.03 11.89 3.25
CA TRP A 30 10.58 10.84 2.41
C TRP A 30 9.65 9.65 2.17
N VAL A 31 8.61 9.49 2.98
CA VAL A 31 7.67 8.37 2.90
C VAL A 31 6.23 8.86 3.00
N ALA A 32 5.33 8.26 2.23
CA ALA A 32 3.89 8.56 2.21
C ALA A 32 3.16 7.89 3.40
N ASP A 33 3.58 8.23 4.61
CA ASP A 33 2.97 7.83 5.87
C ASP A 33 2.34 9.06 6.51
N MET A 34 1.01 9.11 6.55
CA MET A 34 0.26 10.26 7.06
C MET A 34 0.27 10.33 8.58
N ASP A 35 0.37 11.53 9.12
CA ASP A 35 0.41 11.79 10.56
C ASP A 35 -0.97 12.08 11.16
N PHE A 36 -2.03 11.75 10.45
CA PHE A 36 -3.41 11.91 10.91
C PHE A 36 -3.92 10.65 11.59
N ARG A 37 -4.81 10.82 12.59
CA ARG A 37 -5.54 9.68 13.17
C ARG A 37 -6.34 8.95 12.11
N SER A 38 -6.33 7.63 12.19
CA SER A 38 -7.24 6.80 11.42
C SER A 38 -8.69 7.11 11.78
N PRO A 39 -9.63 6.94 10.85
CA PRO A 39 -11.05 7.09 11.14
C PRO A 39 -11.48 6.27 12.35
N GLN A 40 -12.35 6.83 13.18
CA GLN A 40 -12.81 6.18 14.42
C GLN A 40 -13.42 4.80 14.18
N THR A 41 -14.14 4.63 13.09
CA THR A 41 -14.72 3.33 12.67
C THR A 41 -13.65 2.26 12.44
N VAL A 42 -12.49 2.63 11.90
CA VAL A 42 -11.35 1.71 11.70
C VAL A 42 -10.77 1.32 13.07
N ILE A 43 -10.58 2.30 13.96
CA ILE A 43 -10.05 2.07 15.31
C ILE A 43 -10.98 1.15 16.11
N GLU A 44 -12.29 1.36 16.02
CA GLU A 44 -13.29 0.54 16.71
C GLU A 44 -13.32 -0.89 16.18
N ALA A 45 -13.25 -1.08 14.87
CA ALA A 45 -13.20 -2.41 14.26
C ALA A 45 -11.95 -3.19 14.72
N LEU A 46 -10.79 -2.51 14.77
CA LEU A 46 -9.54 -3.12 15.28
C LEU A 46 -9.64 -3.47 16.77
N ARG A 47 -10.20 -2.58 17.59
CA ARG A 47 -10.42 -2.86 19.03
C ARG A 47 -11.32 -4.06 19.25
N CYS A 48 -12.44 -4.12 18.56
CA CYS A 48 -13.36 -5.26 18.62
C CYS A 48 -12.64 -6.57 18.27
N ARG A 49 -11.76 -6.56 17.28
CA ARG A 49 -10.98 -7.75 16.91
C ARG A 49 -9.93 -8.12 17.96
N VAL A 50 -9.27 -7.13 18.55
CA VAL A 50 -8.30 -7.32 19.64
C VAL A 50 -9.00 -7.88 20.89
N ASP A 51 -10.16 -7.33 21.26
CA ASP A 51 -10.94 -7.77 22.44
C ASP A 51 -11.44 -9.21 22.29
N HIS A 52 -11.73 -9.66 21.05
CA HIS A 52 -12.04 -11.04 20.76
C HIS A 52 -10.88 -12.01 21.09
N GLY A 53 -9.62 -11.56 20.95
CA GLY A 53 -8.40 -12.24 21.42
C GLY A 53 -7.96 -13.49 20.64
N ILE A 54 -8.68 -13.93 19.61
CA ILE A 54 -8.32 -15.11 18.81
C ILE A 54 -8.03 -14.66 17.37
N PHE A 55 -6.77 -14.79 16.96
CA PHE A 55 -6.24 -14.36 15.66
C PHE A 55 -5.91 -15.57 14.80
N GLY A 56 -6.94 -16.33 14.41
CA GLY A 56 -6.82 -17.49 13.54
C GLY A 56 -6.86 -17.11 12.04
N TYR A 57 -7.05 -18.10 11.20
CA TYR A 57 -7.26 -17.89 9.77
C TYR A 57 -8.57 -17.13 9.55
N GLY A 58 -8.47 -15.98 8.88
CA GLY A 58 -9.63 -15.19 8.47
C GLY A 58 -10.19 -15.67 7.13
N MET A 59 -11.46 -15.40 6.92
CA MET A 59 -12.09 -15.46 5.60
C MET A 59 -12.31 -14.06 5.08
N GLU A 60 -12.26 -13.90 3.77
CA GLU A 60 -12.64 -12.64 3.13
C GLU A 60 -14.11 -12.33 3.41
N PRO A 61 -14.45 -11.11 3.88
CA PRO A 61 -15.83 -10.70 4.03
C PRO A 61 -16.56 -10.73 2.67
N PRO A 62 -17.76 -11.32 2.59
CA PRO A 62 -18.47 -11.47 1.32
C PRO A 62 -18.84 -10.12 0.66
N GLU A 63 -18.91 -9.05 1.45
CA GLU A 63 -19.23 -7.70 0.97
C GLU A 63 -18.03 -6.98 0.34
N LEU A 64 -16.79 -7.45 0.58
CA LEU A 64 -15.59 -6.71 0.20
C LEU A 64 -15.44 -6.56 -1.32
N ARG A 65 -15.61 -7.65 -2.07
CA ARG A 65 -15.49 -7.60 -3.55
C ARG A 65 -16.58 -6.74 -4.19
N PRO A 66 -17.87 -6.93 -3.87
CA PRO A 66 -18.93 -6.05 -4.37
C PRO A 66 -18.69 -4.57 -4.07
N LEU A 67 -18.25 -4.24 -2.86
CA LEU A 67 -17.92 -2.86 -2.48
C LEU A 67 -16.79 -2.27 -3.32
N LEU A 68 -15.75 -3.04 -3.60
CA LEU A 68 -14.63 -2.60 -4.44
C LEU A 68 -15.06 -2.42 -5.90
N GLN A 69 -15.86 -3.34 -6.44
CA GLN A 69 -16.41 -3.22 -7.80
C GLN A 69 -17.26 -1.96 -7.95
N GLU A 70 -18.18 -1.71 -6.99
CA GLU A 70 -19.00 -0.50 -6.95
C GLU A 70 -18.13 0.77 -6.88
N ARG A 71 -17.10 0.77 -6.01
CA ARG A 71 -16.19 1.91 -5.87
C ARG A 71 -15.41 2.19 -7.15
N LEU A 72 -14.86 1.16 -7.80
CA LEU A 72 -14.13 1.31 -9.05
C LEU A 72 -15.04 1.81 -10.18
N GLN A 73 -16.24 1.26 -10.27
CA GLN A 73 -17.25 1.73 -11.23
C GLN A 73 -17.64 3.20 -10.97
N HIS A 74 -17.85 3.58 -9.71
CA HIS A 74 -18.27 4.94 -9.36
C HIS A 74 -17.17 5.98 -9.59
N LEU A 75 -15.93 5.69 -9.18
CA LEU A 75 -14.83 6.65 -9.25
C LEU A 75 -14.18 6.75 -10.64
N TYR A 76 -14.11 5.63 -11.36
CA TYR A 76 -13.29 5.53 -12.57
C TYR A 76 -14.07 5.00 -13.79
N GLY A 77 -15.37 4.67 -13.65
CA GLY A 77 -16.13 4.01 -14.71
C GLY A 77 -15.62 2.61 -15.05
N TRP A 78 -14.78 2.04 -14.19
CA TRP A 78 -14.11 0.77 -14.44
C TRP A 78 -14.91 -0.41 -13.89
N ARG A 79 -15.35 -1.30 -14.81
CA ARG A 79 -16.05 -2.54 -14.47
C ARG A 79 -15.07 -3.70 -14.54
N ILE A 80 -14.98 -4.44 -13.45
CA ILE A 80 -14.16 -5.64 -13.34
C ILE A 80 -14.97 -6.79 -12.75
N ASP A 81 -14.60 -8.01 -13.08
CA ASP A 81 -15.17 -9.20 -12.46
C ASP A 81 -14.59 -9.41 -11.06
N ALA A 82 -15.38 -10.02 -10.16
CA ALA A 82 -14.95 -10.26 -8.80
C ALA A 82 -13.71 -11.16 -8.72
N GLU A 83 -13.59 -12.11 -9.65
CA GLU A 83 -12.47 -13.03 -9.78
C GLU A 83 -11.17 -12.36 -10.24
N ALA A 84 -11.26 -11.19 -10.86
CA ALA A 84 -10.09 -10.39 -11.25
C ALA A 84 -9.45 -9.65 -10.06
N LEU A 85 -10.12 -9.60 -8.90
CA LEU A 85 -9.58 -9.00 -7.68
C LEU A 85 -8.70 -10.00 -6.94
N VAL A 86 -7.42 -9.69 -6.82
CA VAL A 86 -6.45 -10.45 -6.02
C VAL A 86 -5.96 -9.59 -4.87
N PHE A 87 -6.18 -10.06 -3.64
CA PHE A 87 -5.71 -9.37 -2.43
C PHE A 87 -4.27 -9.78 -2.11
N VAL A 88 -3.41 -8.80 -1.92
CA VAL A 88 -2.00 -9.00 -1.60
C VAL A 88 -1.60 -8.15 -0.38
N PRO A 89 -0.60 -8.57 0.41
CA PRO A 89 -0.23 -7.87 1.64
C PRO A 89 0.66 -6.63 1.36
N GLY A 90 0.21 -5.77 0.48
CA GLY A 90 0.86 -4.50 0.16
C GLY A 90 1.30 -4.35 -1.28
N VAL A 91 1.49 -3.10 -1.72
CA VAL A 91 1.75 -2.74 -3.11
C VAL A 91 3.11 -3.26 -3.59
N VAL A 92 4.15 -3.21 -2.73
CA VAL A 92 5.50 -3.73 -3.10
C VAL A 92 5.44 -5.23 -3.39
N VAL A 93 4.75 -5.99 -2.55
CA VAL A 93 4.51 -7.43 -2.81
C VAL A 93 3.69 -7.59 -4.09
N GLY A 94 2.65 -6.76 -4.27
CA GLY A 94 1.75 -6.82 -5.42
C GLY A 94 2.48 -6.67 -6.75
N PHE A 95 3.30 -5.63 -6.93
CA PHE A 95 3.99 -5.44 -8.21
C PHE A 95 5.13 -6.46 -8.43
N ASN A 96 5.79 -6.98 -7.38
CA ASN A 96 6.74 -8.08 -7.52
C ASN A 96 6.03 -9.37 -7.96
N LEU A 97 4.89 -9.73 -7.34
CA LEU A 97 4.10 -10.88 -7.77
C LEU A 97 3.58 -10.72 -9.20
N ALA A 98 3.11 -9.51 -9.57
CA ALA A 98 2.68 -9.23 -10.94
C ALA A 98 3.84 -9.40 -11.93
N ALA A 99 5.03 -8.91 -11.61
CA ALA A 99 6.21 -9.12 -12.44
C ALA A 99 6.53 -10.61 -12.59
N HIS A 100 6.62 -11.36 -11.50
CA HIS A 100 6.83 -12.82 -11.57
C HIS A 100 5.79 -13.58 -12.40
N ALA A 101 4.57 -13.06 -12.49
CA ALA A 101 3.51 -13.69 -13.27
C ALA A 101 3.63 -13.47 -14.79
N VAL A 102 4.35 -12.44 -15.23
CA VAL A 102 4.35 -12.01 -16.64
C VAL A 102 5.73 -11.88 -17.28
N VAL A 103 6.83 -11.86 -16.51
CA VAL A 103 8.19 -11.76 -17.04
C VAL A 103 8.98 -13.05 -16.82
N GLU A 104 9.84 -13.39 -17.77
CA GLU A 104 10.84 -14.44 -17.66
C GLU A 104 12.23 -13.82 -17.43
N PRO A 105 13.18 -14.56 -16.86
CA PRO A 105 14.57 -14.08 -16.72
C PRO A 105 15.15 -13.66 -18.07
N GLY A 106 15.64 -12.42 -18.14
CA GLY A 106 16.18 -11.82 -19.36
C GLY A 106 15.20 -10.96 -20.15
N ASP A 107 13.90 -10.95 -19.81
CA ASP A 107 12.93 -9.99 -20.36
C ASP A 107 13.25 -8.55 -19.92
N ASP A 108 12.71 -7.57 -20.64
CA ASP A 108 12.86 -6.16 -20.33
C ASP A 108 11.65 -5.61 -19.54
N LEU A 109 11.92 -4.99 -18.39
CA LEU A 109 10.95 -4.24 -17.62
C LEU A 109 11.21 -2.74 -17.80
N LEU A 110 10.19 -1.99 -18.24
CA LEU A 110 10.28 -0.54 -18.38
C LEU A 110 9.68 0.18 -17.16
N ALA A 111 10.47 1.03 -16.51
CA ALA A 111 10.02 1.92 -15.46
C ALA A 111 10.16 3.40 -15.85
N GLN A 112 9.13 4.19 -15.63
CA GLN A 112 9.21 5.66 -15.76
C GLN A 112 9.86 6.26 -14.52
N THR A 113 10.81 7.18 -14.71
CA THR A 113 11.53 7.82 -13.60
C THR A 113 11.32 9.34 -13.59
N PRO A 114 11.29 10.01 -12.40
CA PRO A 114 11.50 9.44 -11.05
C PRO A 114 10.32 8.58 -10.60
N VAL A 115 10.60 7.52 -9.84
CA VAL A 115 9.60 6.57 -9.35
C VAL A 115 9.97 6.08 -7.95
N TYR A 116 9.01 5.52 -7.24
CA TYR A 116 9.22 4.88 -5.95
C TYR A 116 10.27 3.77 -6.08
N TYR A 117 11.36 3.92 -5.32
CA TYR A 117 12.59 3.14 -5.51
C TYR A 117 12.41 1.60 -5.50
N PRO A 118 11.48 0.97 -4.74
CA PRO A 118 11.33 -0.49 -4.77
C PRO A 118 10.95 -1.05 -6.14
N ILE A 119 10.37 -0.23 -7.03
CA ILE A 119 10.07 -0.66 -8.42
C ILE A 119 11.38 -0.91 -9.19
N LEU A 120 12.43 -0.12 -8.90
CA LEU A 120 13.74 -0.27 -9.55
C LEU A 120 14.49 -1.55 -9.11
N HIS A 121 14.03 -2.19 -8.02
CA HIS A 121 14.58 -3.45 -7.51
C HIS A 121 13.78 -4.70 -7.93
N VAL A 122 12.74 -4.54 -8.74
CA VAL A 122 12.02 -5.71 -9.29
C VAL A 122 12.93 -6.65 -10.08
N PRO A 123 13.89 -6.16 -10.91
CA PRO A 123 14.83 -7.02 -11.61
C PRO A 123 15.67 -7.92 -10.70
N ASP A 124 16.03 -7.46 -9.52
CA ASP A 124 16.80 -8.24 -8.54
C ASP A 124 16.04 -9.51 -8.10
N ASN A 125 14.70 -9.45 -8.12
CA ASN A 125 13.82 -10.54 -7.70
C ASN A 125 13.39 -11.45 -8.86
N THR A 126 13.32 -10.92 -10.09
CA THR A 126 12.77 -11.62 -11.25
C THR A 126 13.81 -12.06 -12.26
N GLY A 127 15.03 -11.49 -12.20
CA GLY A 127 16.08 -11.75 -13.20
C GLY A 127 15.82 -11.08 -14.56
N CYS A 128 14.87 -10.15 -14.65
CA CYS A 128 14.65 -9.33 -15.84
C CYS A 128 15.65 -8.18 -15.94
N ASN A 129 15.72 -7.52 -17.09
CA ASN A 129 16.50 -6.30 -17.28
C ASN A 129 15.65 -5.08 -16.93
N LEU A 130 16.28 -4.00 -16.41
CA LEU A 130 15.60 -2.73 -16.18
C LEU A 130 15.95 -1.72 -17.26
N SER A 131 14.93 -1.24 -17.95
CA SER A 131 14.98 -0.08 -18.81
C SER A 131 14.24 1.08 -18.15
N THR A 132 14.79 2.29 -18.21
CA THR A 132 14.15 3.45 -17.60
C THR A 132 13.82 4.51 -18.66
N MET A 133 12.67 5.18 -18.49
CA MET A 133 12.26 6.31 -19.30
C MET A 133 11.97 7.49 -18.39
N LYS A 134 12.64 8.60 -18.64
CA LYS A 134 12.45 9.82 -17.85
C LYS A 134 11.10 10.46 -18.18
N LEU A 135 10.34 10.80 -17.14
CA LEU A 135 9.16 11.68 -17.27
C LEU A 135 9.59 13.10 -17.69
N THR A 136 8.87 13.70 -18.62
CA THR A 136 9.11 15.06 -19.14
C THR A 136 8.10 16.02 -18.57
#